data_71e8431d83d7441ba7998ba2fcf1fa29
#
_entry.id   71e8431d83d7441ba7998ba2fcf1fa29
#
_cell.length_a   1.000
_cell.length_b   1.000
_cell.length_c   1.000
_cell.angle_alpha   90.00
_cell.angle_beta   90.00
_cell.angle_gamma   90.00
#
_symmetry.space_group_name_H-M   'P 1'
#
loop_
_entity.id
_entity.type
_entity.pdbx_description
1 polymer ?
#
loop_
_entity_poly.entity_id
_entity_poly.type
_entity_poly.pdbx_seq_one_letter_code
_entity_poly.pdbx_strand_id
1 'polypeptide(L)'
;MKYRLMTKTGDKLSILGYGAMRFPQKNGKIDVPRTKRQIIQCIESGINYFDTAYFYQGGKSEVILGEVLAEGYRDRVKVATKLPLFLVHKTKDITNLFETQLERLKTDYIDYYLMHGLSDMKGWNRLKDLGILEFIEQEKKRGRIINIGFSFHGNKDEFKAIVDDYGWDFCQIQYNYLDEYFQAGREGLEYAASKGLGIIIMEPLRGGSLVGRIPKEVQKIWDTA
;
A
#
# COMPACT_ATOMS: atom_id res chain seq x y z
N MET A 1 -3.20 -12.72 -16.24
CA MET A 1 -2.45 -12.21 -15.07
C MET A 1 -1.81 -13.36 -14.30
N LYS A 2 -0.60 -13.19 -13.76
CA LYS A 2 0.00 -14.16 -12.82
C LYS A 2 -0.32 -13.74 -11.39
N TYR A 3 -0.43 -14.71 -10.47
CA TYR A 3 -0.77 -14.48 -9.08
C TYR A 3 0.26 -15.12 -8.15
N ARG A 4 0.43 -14.55 -6.96
CA ARG A 4 1.24 -15.11 -5.87
C ARG A 4 0.42 -15.22 -4.60
N LEU A 5 0.70 -16.25 -3.82
CA LEU A 5 0.08 -16.45 -2.51
C LEU A 5 0.80 -15.55 -1.49
N MET A 6 0.04 -14.76 -0.77
CA MET A 6 0.50 -14.07 0.43
C MET A 6 0.45 -15.08 1.59
N THR A 7 1.61 -15.60 1.97
CA THR A 7 1.72 -16.75 2.87
C THR A 7 0.97 -16.58 4.20
N LYS A 8 1.03 -15.41 4.80
CA LYS A 8 0.43 -15.16 6.12
C LYS A 8 -1.08 -14.89 6.03
N THR A 9 -1.55 -14.32 4.94
CA THR A 9 -2.96 -13.93 4.77
C THR A 9 -3.78 -14.97 4.00
N GLY A 10 -3.13 -15.84 3.22
CA GLY A 10 -3.78 -16.82 2.34
C GLY A 10 -4.34 -16.22 1.03
N ASP A 11 -4.25 -14.91 0.83
CA ASP A 11 -4.76 -14.26 -0.37
C ASP A 11 -3.89 -14.53 -1.60
N LYS A 12 -4.52 -14.81 -2.73
CA LYS A 12 -3.86 -14.85 -4.05
C LYS A 12 -3.92 -13.48 -4.68
N LEU A 13 -2.82 -12.73 -4.62
CA LEU A 13 -2.71 -11.40 -5.22
C LEU A 13 -2.06 -11.46 -6.60
N SER A 14 -2.54 -10.62 -7.52
CA SER A 14 -1.87 -10.39 -8.79
C SER A 14 -0.46 -9.83 -8.54
N ILE A 15 0.53 -10.29 -9.33
CA ILE A 15 1.91 -9.82 -9.20
C ILE A 15 2.08 -8.34 -9.53
N LEU A 16 1.10 -7.75 -10.24
CA LEU A 16 0.98 -6.33 -10.50
C LEU A 16 -0.20 -5.79 -9.69
N GLY A 17 0.06 -4.79 -8.83
CA GLY A 17 -0.96 -4.01 -8.16
C GLY A 17 -1.22 -2.68 -8.87
N TYR A 18 -2.39 -2.10 -8.67
CA TYR A 18 -2.73 -0.77 -9.16
C TYR A 18 -2.49 0.28 -8.07
N GLY A 19 -1.53 1.19 -8.29
CA GLY A 19 -1.27 2.32 -7.40
C GLY A 19 -2.11 3.55 -7.77
N ALA A 20 -3.01 3.96 -6.90
CA ALA A 20 -3.92 5.09 -7.12
C ALA A 20 -3.33 6.46 -6.69
N MET A 21 -2.01 6.55 -6.51
CA MET A 21 -1.34 7.81 -6.14
C MET A 21 -1.33 8.83 -7.26
N ARG A 22 -1.25 8.38 -8.53
CA ARG A 22 -1.15 9.26 -9.71
C ARG A 22 -2.19 8.87 -10.74
N PHE A 23 -3.31 9.60 -10.76
CA PHE A 23 -4.33 9.44 -11.78
C PHE A 23 -4.02 10.27 -13.04
N PRO A 24 -4.53 9.87 -14.20
CA PRO A 24 -4.48 10.68 -15.41
C PRO A 24 -5.05 12.07 -15.17
N GLN A 25 -4.41 13.08 -15.76
CA GLN A 25 -4.83 14.47 -15.62
C GLN A 25 -5.17 15.08 -17.00
N LYS A 26 -6.13 16.01 -17.00
CA LYS A 26 -6.46 16.86 -18.13
C LYS A 26 -6.62 18.30 -17.62
N ASN A 27 -5.88 19.24 -18.20
CA ASN A 27 -5.88 20.65 -17.78
C ASN A 27 -5.61 20.85 -16.27
N GLY A 28 -4.64 20.13 -15.71
CA GLY A 28 -4.25 20.22 -14.29
C GLY A 28 -5.24 19.62 -13.30
N LYS A 29 -6.30 18.96 -13.76
CA LYS A 29 -7.30 18.26 -12.92
C LYS A 29 -7.33 16.79 -13.25
N ILE A 30 -7.76 15.97 -12.28
CA ILE A 30 -7.97 14.53 -12.52
C ILE A 30 -8.97 14.33 -13.67
N ASP A 31 -8.57 13.54 -14.66
CA ASP A 31 -9.49 13.06 -15.71
C ASP A 31 -10.29 11.89 -15.15
N VAL A 32 -11.35 12.19 -14.42
CA VAL A 32 -12.18 11.19 -13.73
C VAL A 32 -12.73 10.13 -14.70
N PRO A 33 -13.31 10.47 -15.87
CA PRO A 33 -13.79 9.45 -16.79
C PRO A 33 -12.69 8.50 -17.28
N ARG A 34 -11.50 9.02 -17.57
CA ARG A 34 -10.35 8.21 -17.98
C ARG A 34 -9.86 7.35 -16.84
N THR A 35 -9.78 7.89 -15.62
CA THR A 35 -9.36 7.18 -14.41
C THR A 35 -10.28 5.99 -14.13
N LYS A 36 -11.61 6.20 -14.15
CA LYS A 36 -12.60 5.13 -13.94
C LYS A 36 -12.45 4.01 -14.98
N ARG A 37 -12.37 4.34 -16.27
CA ARG A 37 -12.12 3.34 -17.32
C ARG A 37 -10.82 2.56 -17.09
N GLN A 38 -9.76 3.23 -16.68
CA GLN A 38 -8.47 2.60 -16.39
C GLN A 38 -8.56 1.61 -15.22
N ILE A 39 -9.23 2.00 -14.12
CA ILE A 39 -9.45 1.12 -12.97
C ILE A 39 -10.23 -0.13 -13.40
N ILE A 40 -11.35 0.05 -14.11
CA ILE A 40 -12.16 -1.06 -14.61
C ILE A 40 -11.34 -1.97 -15.52
N GLN A 41 -10.60 -1.41 -16.47
CA GLN A 41 -9.74 -2.18 -17.37
C GLN A 41 -8.69 -3.00 -16.60
N CYS A 42 -8.10 -2.46 -15.53
CA CYS A 42 -7.17 -3.17 -14.67
C CYS A 42 -7.85 -4.36 -13.98
N ILE A 43 -9.05 -4.17 -13.43
CA ILE A 43 -9.83 -5.24 -12.80
C ILE A 43 -10.16 -6.35 -13.82
N GLU A 44 -10.64 -5.97 -15.00
CA GLU A 44 -10.97 -6.92 -16.08
C GLU A 44 -9.73 -7.66 -16.61
N SER A 45 -8.55 -7.05 -16.53
CA SER A 45 -7.27 -7.69 -16.85
C SER A 45 -6.74 -8.60 -15.75
N GLY A 46 -7.47 -8.73 -14.62
CA GLY A 46 -7.15 -9.61 -13.51
C GLY A 46 -6.23 -9.00 -12.45
N ILE A 47 -6.04 -7.67 -12.43
CA ILE A 47 -5.41 -6.99 -11.29
C ILE A 47 -6.42 -6.98 -10.14
N ASN A 48 -6.01 -7.51 -8.98
CA ASN A 48 -6.88 -7.63 -7.82
C ASN A 48 -6.32 -6.98 -6.54
N TYR A 49 -5.24 -6.21 -6.62
CA TYR A 49 -4.73 -5.42 -5.50
C TYR A 49 -4.68 -3.94 -5.88
N PHE A 50 -5.40 -3.11 -5.14
CA PHE A 50 -5.56 -1.67 -5.39
C PHE A 50 -5.07 -0.90 -4.17
N ASP A 51 -4.00 -0.11 -4.36
CA ASP A 51 -3.32 0.66 -3.31
C ASP A 51 -3.67 2.14 -3.41
N THR A 52 -4.24 2.68 -2.34
CA THR A 52 -4.54 4.10 -2.16
C THR A 52 -4.03 4.61 -0.81
N ALA A 53 -4.29 5.87 -0.49
CA ALA A 53 -4.04 6.45 0.81
C ALA A 53 -4.89 7.71 1.03
N TYR A 54 -5.09 8.09 2.29
CA TYR A 54 -5.93 9.18 2.76
C TYR A 54 -5.74 10.50 2.02
N PHE A 55 -4.49 10.87 1.73
CA PHE A 55 -4.16 12.17 1.11
C PHE A 55 -3.79 12.10 -0.38
N TYR A 56 -3.82 10.91 -0.99
CA TYR A 56 -3.53 10.80 -2.42
C TYR A 56 -4.50 11.62 -3.25
N GLN A 57 -3.99 12.43 -4.19
CA GLN A 57 -4.77 13.34 -5.00
C GLN A 57 -5.65 14.32 -4.18
N GLY A 58 -5.13 14.78 -3.03
CA GLY A 58 -5.90 15.65 -2.12
C GLY A 58 -7.13 14.97 -1.51
N GLY A 59 -7.07 13.67 -1.26
CA GLY A 59 -8.16 12.84 -0.72
C GLY A 59 -9.12 12.28 -1.78
N LYS A 60 -8.98 12.67 -3.06
CA LYS A 60 -9.86 12.23 -4.13
C LYS A 60 -9.59 10.80 -4.60
N SER A 61 -8.41 10.26 -4.29
CA SER A 61 -8.04 8.91 -4.70
C SER A 61 -8.97 7.86 -4.12
N GLU A 62 -9.22 7.90 -2.81
CA GLU A 62 -10.16 6.99 -2.14
C GLU A 62 -11.59 7.16 -2.67
N VAL A 63 -12.04 8.40 -2.88
CA VAL A 63 -13.40 8.70 -3.38
C VAL A 63 -13.61 8.10 -4.77
N ILE A 64 -12.69 8.36 -5.73
CA ILE A 64 -12.83 7.86 -7.11
C ILE A 64 -12.74 6.33 -7.14
N LEU A 65 -11.84 5.73 -6.36
CA LEU A 65 -11.73 4.28 -6.26
C LEU A 65 -13.03 3.69 -5.69
N GLY A 66 -13.54 4.26 -4.59
CA GLY A 66 -14.79 3.82 -3.95
C GLY A 66 -16.01 3.92 -4.87
N GLU A 67 -16.10 4.99 -5.69
CA GLU A 67 -17.16 5.12 -6.69
C GLU A 67 -17.14 3.99 -7.71
N VAL A 68 -15.96 3.62 -8.23
CA VAL A 68 -15.84 2.51 -9.19
C VAL A 68 -16.16 1.17 -8.51
N LEU A 69 -15.63 0.93 -7.31
CA LEU A 69 -15.85 -0.34 -6.62
C LEU A 69 -17.31 -0.56 -6.24
N ALA A 70 -18.05 0.50 -5.91
CA ALA A 70 -19.48 0.44 -5.62
C ALA A 70 -20.36 0.07 -6.85
N GLU A 71 -19.81 0.13 -8.07
CA GLU A 71 -20.48 -0.33 -9.30
C GLU A 71 -20.43 -1.88 -9.47
N GLY A 72 -20.16 -2.65 -8.40
CA GLY A 72 -20.13 -4.11 -8.39
C GLY A 72 -18.76 -4.74 -8.50
N TYR A 73 -17.69 -3.95 -8.31
CA TYR A 73 -16.31 -4.44 -8.40
C TYR A 73 -15.65 -4.72 -7.04
N ARG A 74 -16.28 -4.32 -5.91
CA ARG A 74 -15.66 -4.41 -4.57
C ARG A 74 -15.17 -5.81 -4.20
N ASP A 75 -15.97 -6.83 -4.45
CA ASP A 75 -15.66 -8.21 -4.08
C ASP A 75 -14.63 -8.88 -5.02
N ARG A 76 -14.31 -8.24 -6.12
CA ARG A 76 -13.33 -8.74 -7.10
C ARG A 76 -11.89 -8.32 -6.78
N VAL A 77 -11.72 -7.41 -5.82
CA VAL A 77 -10.42 -6.80 -5.52
C VAL A 77 -10.15 -6.72 -4.03
N LYS A 78 -8.87 -6.61 -3.71
CA LYS A 78 -8.34 -6.29 -2.39
C LYS A 78 -7.93 -4.83 -2.35
N VAL A 79 -8.49 -4.09 -1.41
CA VAL A 79 -8.23 -2.65 -1.25
C VAL A 79 -7.23 -2.43 -0.13
N ALA A 80 -6.17 -1.70 -0.44
CA ALA A 80 -5.21 -1.21 0.53
C ALA A 80 -5.34 0.30 0.70
N THR A 81 -5.49 0.77 1.95
CA THR A 81 -5.35 2.18 2.30
C THR A 81 -4.57 2.36 3.60
N LYS A 82 -4.22 3.60 3.95
CA LYS A 82 -3.19 3.85 4.95
C LYS A 82 -3.59 4.94 5.93
N LEU A 83 -3.38 4.71 7.24
CA LEU A 83 -3.54 5.71 8.28
C LEU A 83 -2.48 6.81 8.12
N PRO A 84 -2.86 8.07 7.91
CA PRO A 84 -1.89 9.18 7.77
C PRO A 84 -1.33 9.59 9.13
N LEU A 85 -0.16 9.07 9.52
CA LEU A 85 0.43 9.20 10.85
C LEU A 85 0.61 10.64 11.32
N PHE A 86 0.87 11.57 10.40
CA PHE A 86 1.07 12.99 10.70
C PHE A 86 -0.23 13.71 11.09
N LEU A 87 -1.40 13.13 10.84
CA LEU A 87 -2.70 13.66 11.26
C LEU A 87 -3.20 13.06 12.59
N VAL A 88 -2.48 12.07 13.14
CA VAL A 88 -2.84 11.45 14.41
C VAL A 88 -2.18 12.20 15.56
N HIS A 89 -2.94 13.02 16.28
CA HIS A 89 -2.48 13.78 17.44
C HIS A 89 -3.08 13.27 18.76
N LYS A 90 -4.21 12.58 18.70
CA LYS A 90 -4.90 11.97 19.84
C LYS A 90 -5.63 10.69 19.41
N THR A 91 -5.95 9.84 20.35
CA THR A 91 -6.61 8.53 20.10
C THR A 91 -7.83 8.63 19.19
N LYS A 92 -8.70 9.62 19.40
CA LYS A 92 -9.91 9.81 18.58
C LYS A 92 -9.62 10.07 17.10
N ASP A 93 -8.44 10.62 16.76
CA ASP A 93 -8.10 10.91 15.36
C ASP A 93 -7.95 9.61 14.56
N ILE A 94 -7.47 8.53 15.18
CA ILE A 94 -7.33 7.22 14.54
C ILE A 94 -8.68 6.73 14.04
N THR A 95 -9.68 6.71 14.91
CA THR A 95 -11.05 6.30 14.56
C THR A 95 -11.66 7.22 13.50
N ASN A 96 -11.57 8.54 13.66
CA ASN A 96 -12.17 9.48 12.71
C ASN A 96 -11.57 9.36 11.31
N LEU A 97 -10.25 9.18 11.21
CA LEU A 97 -9.56 8.99 9.93
C LEU A 97 -9.99 7.68 9.27
N PHE A 98 -10.08 6.60 10.04
CA PHE A 98 -10.52 5.30 9.54
C PHE A 98 -11.97 5.33 9.03
N GLU A 99 -12.90 5.91 9.79
CA GLU A 99 -14.29 6.07 9.36
C GLU A 99 -14.40 6.90 8.08
N THR A 100 -13.63 7.99 7.98
CA THR A 100 -13.56 8.80 6.75
C THR A 100 -13.06 7.98 5.55
N GLN A 101 -12.11 7.06 5.76
CA GLN A 101 -11.59 6.20 4.70
C GLN A 101 -12.62 5.18 4.23
N LEU A 102 -13.36 4.56 5.14
CA LEU A 102 -14.45 3.65 4.81
C LEU A 102 -15.56 4.38 4.02
N GLU A 103 -15.96 5.58 4.47
CA GLU A 103 -16.95 6.41 3.77
C GLU A 103 -16.50 6.74 2.33
N ARG A 104 -15.26 7.22 2.17
CA ARG A 104 -14.70 7.57 0.85
C ARG A 104 -14.61 6.37 -0.08
N LEU A 105 -14.21 5.22 0.44
CA LEU A 105 -14.08 3.96 -0.30
C LEU A 105 -15.42 3.25 -0.51
N LYS A 106 -16.51 3.74 0.13
CA LYS A 106 -17.85 3.15 0.07
C LYS A 106 -17.85 1.67 0.40
N THR A 107 -17.18 1.31 1.49
CA THR A 107 -17.01 -0.08 1.92
C THR A 107 -17.07 -0.18 3.44
N ASP A 108 -17.48 -1.33 3.96
CA ASP A 108 -17.57 -1.59 5.40
C ASP A 108 -16.26 -2.14 5.98
N TYR A 109 -15.29 -2.50 5.12
CA TYR A 109 -14.02 -3.11 5.54
C TYR A 109 -12.86 -2.77 4.60
N ILE A 110 -11.64 -2.84 5.12
CA ILE A 110 -10.38 -2.68 4.39
C ILE A 110 -9.63 -4.01 4.39
N ASP A 111 -9.27 -4.52 3.20
CA ASP A 111 -8.52 -5.77 3.08
C ASP A 111 -7.09 -5.65 3.61
N TYR A 112 -6.42 -4.53 3.35
CA TYR A 112 -5.02 -4.27 3.70
C TYR A 112 -4.87 -2.87 4.29
N TYR A 113 -4.83 -2.77 5.62
CA TYR A 113 -4.68 -1.48 6.30
C TYR A 113 -3.24 -1.25 6.72
N LEU A 114 -2.66 -0.08 6.42
CA LEU A 114 -1.25 0.21 6.68
C LEU A 114 -1.07 1.42 7.61
N MET A 115 -0.05 1.35 8.46
CA MET A 115 0.55 2.54 9.05
C MET A 115 1.36 3.25 7.97
N HIS A 116 1.00 4.50 7.63
CA HIS A 116 1.53 5.19 6.45
C HIS A 116 2.88 5.84 6.70
N GLY A 117 3.92 5.33 6.04
CA GLY A 117 5.23 5.98 6.04
C GLY A 117 5.95 5.92 7.38
N LEU A 118 5.91 4.80 8.09
CA LEU A 118 6.80 4.58 9.22
C LEU A 118 8.25 4.70 8.76
N SER A 119 9.08 5.37 9.55
CA SER A 119 10.51 5.56 9.28
C SER A 119 11.39 5.05 10.43
N ASP A 120 10.83 4.98 11.64
CA ASP A 120 11.56 4.66 12.87
C ASP A 120 10.63 4.13 13.98
N MET A 121 11.23 3.54 15.01
CA MET A 121 10.53 3.06 16.20
C MET A 121 9.89 4.19 17.02
N LYS A 122 10.43 5.40 16.95
CA LYS A 122 9.84 6.55 17.66
C LYS A 122 8.44 6.86 17.15
N GLY A 123 8.27 6.88 15.82
CA GLY A 123 6.96 7.07 15.18
C GLY A 123 5.98 5.96 15.54
N TRP A 124 6.44 4.71 15.55
CA TRP A 124 5.63 3.56 15.94
C TRP A 124 5.25 3.60 17.43
N ASN A 125 6.20 3.86 18.33
CA ASN A 125 5.93 3.97 19.77
C ASN A 125 4.92 5.07 20.09
N ARG A 126 5.04 6.22 19.41
CA ARG A 126 4.04 7.31 19.55
C ARG A 126 2.63 6.84 19.20
N LEU A 127 2.44 6.02 18.18
CA LEU A 127 1.12 5.47 17.85
C LEU A 127 0.64 4.48 18.91
N LYS A 128 1.53 3.66 19.47
CA LYS A 128 1.20 2.76 20.59
C LYS A 128 0.71 3.56 21.81
N ASP A 129 1.39 4.65 22.15
CA ASP A 129 0.98 5.54 23.24
C ASP A 129 -0.39 6.20 23.00
N LEU A 130 -0.80 6.33 21.73
CA LEU A 130 -2.11 6.86 21.33
C LEU A 130 -3.18 5.76 21.17
N GLY A 131 -2.89 4.51 21.54
CA GLY A 131 -3.86 3.42 21.57
C GLY A 131 -4.09 2.74 20.21
N ILE A 132 -3.11 2.77 19.30
CA ILE A 132 -3.26 2.14 17.98
C ILE A 132 -3.46 0.62 18.08
N LEU A 133 -2.84 -0.04 19.05
CA LEU A 133 -2.92 -1.50 19.20
C LEU A 133 -4.36 -1.92 19.55
N GLU A 134 -4.97 -1.27 20.54
CA GLU A 134 -6.36 -1.51 20.93
C GLU A 134 -7.32 -1.24 19.77
N PHE A 135 -7.08 -0.18 19.00
CA PHE A 135 -7.87 0.13 17.81
C PHE A 135 -7.77 -1.00 16.77
N ILE A 136 -6.57 -1.45 16.43
CA ILE A 136 -6.36 -2.51 15.44
C ILE A 136 -7.09 -3.79 15.89
N GLU A 137 -6.92 -4.21 17.14
CA GLU A 137 -7.54 -5.43 17.67
C GLU A 137 -9.08 -5.34 17.62
N GLN A 138 -9.65 -4.18 17.99
CA GLN A 138 -11.09 -3.96 17.93
C GLN A 138 -11.61 -4.04 16.48
N GLU A 139 -10.93 -3.39 15.53
CA GLU A 139 -11.37 -3.35 14.14
C GLU A 139 -11.15 -4.68 13.41
N LYS A 140 -10.09 -5.43 13.75
CA LYS A 140 -9.92 -6.81 13.29
C LYS A 140 -11.03 -7.72 13.83
N LYS A 141 -11.38 -7.62 15.11
CA LYS A 141 -12.48 -8.39 15.72
C LYS A 141 -13.84 -8.08 15.10
N ARG A 142 -14.06 -6.83 14.67
CA ARG A 142 -15.27 -6.40 13.95
C ARG A 142 -15.27 -6.81 12.47
N GLY A 143 -14.17 -7.35 11.95
CA GLY A 143 -14.02 -7.67 10.54
C GLY A 143 -13.84 -6.44 9.63
N ARG A 144 -13.55 -5.26 10.17
CA ARG A 144 -13.38 -4.03 9.40
C ARG A 144 -11.93 -3.80 8.93
N ILE A 145 -10.95 -4.38 9.62
CA ILE A 145 -9.57 -4.54 9.14
C ILE A 145 -9.30 -6.02 8.98
N ILE A 146 -8.99 -6.45 7.76
CA ILE A 146 -8.69 -7.87 7.49
C ILE A 146 -7.21 -8.16 7.74
N ASN A 147 -6.31 -7.39 7.11
CA ASN A 147 -4.87 -7.53 7.26
C ASN A 147 -4.26 -6.20 7.68
N ILE A 148 -3.30 -6.25 8.62
CA ILE A 148 -2.60 -5.08 9.14
C ILE A 148 -1.13 -5.09 8.71
N GLY A 149 -0.65 -3.95 8.27
CA GLY A 149 0.74 -3.77 7.85
C GLY A 149 1.23 -2.34 7.99
N PHE A 150 2.37 -2.07 7.40
CA PHE A 150 2.94 -0.73 7.38
C PHE A 150 3.66 -0.47 6.04
N SER A 151 3.68 0.78 5.60
CA SER A 151 4.60 1.25 4.56
C SER A 151 5.80 1.92 5.22
N PHE A 152 6.99 1.71 4.64
CA PHE A 152 8.24 2.07 5.29
C PHE A 152 9.16 2.90 4.40
N HIS A 153 9.79 3.94 5.03
CA HIS A 153 10.73 4.85 4.37
C HIS A 153 11.96 5.18 5.24
N GLY A 154 12.29 4.35 6.23
CA GLY A 154 13.46 4.51 7.09
C GLY A 154 14.66 3.66 6.67
N ASN A 155 15.63 3.50 7.58
CA ASN A 155 16.77 2.62 7.37
C ASN A 155 16.45 1.16 7.76
N LYS A 156 17.32 0.23 7.37
CA LYS A 156 17.11 -1.20 7.54
C LYS A 156 17.04 -1.67 8.99
N ASP A 157 17.74 -0.99 9.92
CA ASP A 157 17.77 -1.39 11.33
C ASP A 157 16.45 -1.03 12.01
N GLU A 158 15.93 0.16 11.75
CA GLU A 158 14.58 0.59 12.16
C GLU A 158 13.50 -0.31 11.55
N PHE A 159 13.68 -0.71 10.27
CA PHE A 159 12.75 -1.63 9.61
C PHE A 159 12.65 -2.96 10.36
N LYS A 160 13.79 -3.58 10.69
CA LYS A 160 13.82 -4.85 11.42
C LYS A 160 13.21 -4.71 12.81
N ALA A 161 13.51 -3.62 13.51
CA ALA A 161 12.93 -3.34 14.83
C ALA A 161 11.41 -3.25 14.77
N ILE A 162 10.84 -2.55 13.76
CA ILE A 162 9.40 -2.45 13.56
C ILE A 162 8.79 -3.81 13.19
N VAL A 163 9.45 -4.60 12.34
CA VAL A 163 8.99 -5.95 11.98
C VAL A 163 8.88 -6.86 13.21
N ASP A 164 9.82 -6.76 14.15
CA ASP A 164 9.85 -7.60 15.35
C ASP A 164 8.90 -7.14 16.47
N ASP A 165 8.51 -5.85 16.47
CA ASP A 165 7.75 -5.26 17.58
C ASP A 165 6.25 -5.60 17.56
N TYR A 166 5.70 -6.03 16.41
CA TYR A 166 4.28 -6.34 16.29
C TYR A 166 4.01 -7.51 15.32
N GLY A 167 2.87 -8.16 15.51
CA GLY A 167 2.43 -9.29 14.68
C GLY A 167 1.90 -8.89 13.30
N TRP A 168 2.66 -8.16 12.50
CA TRP A 168 2.26 -7.69 11.18
C TRP A 168 1.90 -8.84 10.22
N ASP A 169 0.89 -8.60 9.39
CA ASP A 169 0.50 -9.54 8.33
C ASP A 169 1.34 -9.31 7.07
N PHE A 170 1.72 -8.05 6.81
CA PHE A 170 2.47 -7.66 5.62
C PHE A 170 3.23 -6.34 5.82
N CYS A 171 4.14 -6.03 4.90
CA CYS A 171 4.77 -4.72 4.81
C CYS A 171 4.81 -4.22 3.36
N GLN A 172 4.93 -2.90 3.19
CA GLN A 172 5.12 -2.24 1.89
C GLN A 172 6.43 -1.48 1.92
N ILE A 173 7.36 -1.83 1.03
CA ILE A 173 8.70 -1.24 0.94
C ILE A 173 9.00 -0.74 -0.47
N GLN A 174 9.80 0.32 -0.55
CA GLN A 174 10.40 0.75 -1.81
C GLN A 174 11.51 -0.23 -2.19
N TYR A 175 11.44 -0.78 -3.41
CA TYR A 175 12.46 -1.69 -3.91
C TYR A 175 12.46 -1.75 -5.43
N ASN A 176 13.65 -1.75 -6.03
CA ASN A 176 13.87 -1.98 -7.45
C ASN A 176 15.34 -2.40 -7.70
N TYR A 177 15.68 -2.79 -8.90
CA TYR A 177 17.01 -3.32 -9.24
C TYR A 177 18.18 -2.33 -9.12
N LEU A 178 17.91 -1.02 -8.97
CA LEU A 178 18.95 0.00 -8.70
C LEU A 178 19.07 0.35 -7.21
N ASP A 179 18.01 0.13 -6.43
CA ASP A 179 17.91 0.57 -5.04
C ASP A 179 17.97 -0.61 -4.07
N GLU A 180 18.81 -1.61 -4.35
CA GLU A 180 18.93 -2.82 -3.51
C GLU A 180 19.44 -2.55 -2.09
N TYR A 181 20.13 -1.43 -1.87
CA TYR A 181 20.71 -1.06 -0.57
C TYR A 181 20.08 0.20 0.03
N PHE A 182 18.98 0.67 -0.55
CA PHE A 182 18.31 1.89 -0.12
C PHE A 182 17.11 1.57 0.78
N GLN A 183 16.91 2.34 1.87
CA GLN A 183 15.86 2.15 2.88
C GLN A 183 15.93 0.74 3.52
N ALA A 184 14.83 -0.04 3.50
CA ALA A 184 14.84 -1.44 3.94
C ALA A 184 15.79 -2.31 3.10
N GLY A 185 15.86 -2.04 1.80
CA GLY A 185 16.73 -2.72 0.84
C GLY A 185 16.49 -4.23 0.75
N ARG A 186 17.45 -4.93 0.13
CA ARG A 186 17.43 -6.39 0.02
C ARG A 186 17.41 -7.05 1.41
N GLU A 187 18.24 -6.58 2.32
CA GLU A 187 18.37 -7.14 3.66
C GLU A 187 17.06 -7.07 4.45
N GLY A 188 16.35 -5.92 4.38
CA GLY A 188 15.01 -5.78 4.98
C GLY A 188 13.97 -6.65 4.31
N LEU A 189 13.99 -6.75 2.97
CA LEU A 189 13.11 -7.62 2.21
C LEU A 189 13.24 -9.08 2.65
N GLU A 190 14.49 -9.60 2.67
CA GLU A 190 14.77 -10.98 3.07
C GLU A 190 14.42 -11.23 4.54
N TYR A 191 14.66 -10.23 5.40
CA TYR A 191 14.28 -10.30 6.81
C TYR A 191 12.77 -10.42 7.01
N ALA A 192 11.97 -9.55 6.38
CA ALA A 192 10.52 -9.62 6.45
C ALA A 192 9.98 -10.95 5.89
N ALA A 193 10.57 -11.44 4.78
CA ALA A 193 10.24 -12.75 4.21
C ALA A 193 10.53 -13.89 5.20
N SER A 194 11.66 -13.86 5.88
CA SER A 194 12.03 -14.88 6.88
C SER A 194 11.07 -14.92 8.08
N LYS A 195 10.42 -13.79 8.40
CA LYS A 195 9.37 -13.69 9.43
C LYS A 195 7.97 -14.07 8.89
N GLY A 196 7.87 -14.45 7.62
CA GLY A 196 6.63 -14.85 6.96
C GLY A 196 5.69 -13.70 6.57
N LEU A 197 6.15 -12.44 6.61
CA LEU A 197 5.35 -11.30 6.19
C LEU A 197 5.07 -11.35 4.68
N GLY A 198 3.87 -10.94 4.29
CA GLY A 198 3.60 -10.55 2.91
C GLY A 198 4.40 -9.30 2.54
N ILE A 199 4.96 -9.26 1.33
CA ILE A 199 5.75 -8.11 0.89
C ILE A 199 5.12 -7.49 -0.34
N ILE A 200 4.76 -6.22 -0.22
CA ILE A 200 4.30 -5.39 -1.33
C ILE A 200 5.42 -4.43 -1.70
N ILE A 201 5.77 -4.39 -2.98
CA ILE A 201 6.78 -3.48 -3.49
C ILE A 201 6.11 -2.21 -4.01
N MET A 202 6.53 -1.06 -3.51
CA MET A 202 6.19 0.25 -4.05
C MET A 202 7.38 0.84 -4.83
N GLU A 203 7.10 1.75 -5.75
CA GLU A 203 8.09 2.43 -6.59
C GLU A 203 9.03 1.50 -7.40
N PRO A 204 8.55 0.36 -7.94
CA PRO A 204 9.40 -0.57 -8.68
C PRO A 204 10.03 0.06 -9.93
N LEU A 205 9.46 1.17 -10.42
CA LEU A 205 9.95 1.93 -11.58
C LEU A 205 10.41 3.36 -11.21
N ARG A 206 10.64 3.67 -9.92
CA ARG A 206 11.03 5.01 -9.43
C ARG A 206 10.15 6.14 -10.00
N GLY A 207 8.82 5.96 -9.92
CA GLY A 207 7.87 6.92 -10.48
C GLY A 207 7.89 7.01 -12.01
N GLY A 208 8.41 6.00 -12.70
CA GLY A 208 8.55 5.93 -14.16
C GLY A 208 9.93 6.34 -14.69
N SER A 209 10.86 6.77 -13.82
CA SER A 209 12.20 7.21 -14.27
C SER A 209 13.07 6.06 -14.81
N LEU A 210 12.73 4.81 -14.45
CA LEU A 210 13.39 3.61 -15.00
C LEU A 210 12.85 3.19 -16.37
N VAL A 211 11.78 3.83 -16.84
CA VAL A 211 11.19 3.58 -18.16
C VAL A 211 11.58 4.73 -19.08
N GLY A 212 12.44 4.50 -20.05
CA GLY A 212 12.85 5.52 -21.03
C GLY A 212 14.15 6.27 -20.72
N ARG A 213 14.82 5.98 -19.61
CA ARG A 213 16.18 6.44 -19.28
C ARG A 213 17.08 5.27 -18.91
N ILE A 214 16.98 4.19 -19.66
CA ILE A 214 17.77 2.98 -19.43
C ILE A 214 19.21 3.29 -19.86
N PRO A 215 20.22 3.10 -19.00
CA PRO A 215 21.62 3.20 -19.41
C PRO A 215 21.91 2.26 -20.58
N LYS A 216 22.75 2.71 -21.51
CA LYS A 216 23.07 1.94 -22.73
C LYS A 216 23.64 0.55 -22.41
N GLU A 217 24.38 0.44 -21.34
CA GLU A 217 24.97 -0.82 -20.86
C GLU A 217 23.88 -1.80 -20.40
N VAL A 218 22.86 -1.32 -19.70
CA VAL A 218 21.71 -2.13 -19.27
C VAL A 218 20.86 -2.53 -20.47
N GLN A 219 20.64 -1.58 -21.42
CA GLN A 219 19.88 -1.88 -22.64
C GLN A 219 20.54 -3.00 -23.45
N LYS A 220 21.88 -2.98 -23.60
CA LYS A 220 22.61 -4.06 -24.27
C LYS A 220 22.38 -5.45 -23.65
N ILE A 221 22.32 -5.52 -22.30
CA ILE A 221 22.06 -6.76 -21.59
C ILE A 221 20.62 -7.24 -21.89
N TRP A 222 19.65 -6.34 -21.90
CA TRP A 222 18.27 -6.68 -22.20
C TRP A 222 18.04 -7.09 -23.64
N ASP A 223 18.75 -6.47 -24.58
CA ASP A 223 18.68 -6.81 -26.01
C ASP A 223 19.26 -8.22 -26.30
N THR A 224 20.02 -8.79 -25.36
CA THR A 224 20.61 -10.14 -25.49
C THR A 224 19.90 -11.21 -24.66
N ALA A 225 18.91 -10.83 -23.85
CA ALA A 225 18.14 -11.74 -22.99
C ALA A 225 16.82 -12.17 -23.67
#